data_b0f38eb2b877e948d1303d1c7b8c7137
#
_entry.id   b0f38eb2b877e948d1303d1c7b8c7137
#
_cell.length_a   1.000
_cell.length_b   1.000
_cell.length_c   1.000
_cell.angle_alpha   90.00
_cell.angle_beta   90.00
_cell.angle_gamma   90.00
#
_symmetry.space_group_name_H-M   'P 1'
#
loop_
_entity.id
_entity.type
_entity.pdbx_description
1 polymer ?
#
loop_
_entity_poly.entity_id
_entity_poly.type
_entity_poly.pdbx_seq_one_letter_code
_entity_poly.pdbx_strand_id
1 'polypeptide(L)'
;RLSDYSGSLPFNPTLQNVFLFPDVLLDLMTNARYGMGSFIKDEMIDLAGFKEASDWCSNRSYFFNGAIAEPVNTRTYAADLAATHLLYFAEINGKFTLRPALPVSGSSFTAADIKGLFTVGNILEDSYQIEYLSPEDREPIEVSVSYREERTANDLTSDGSFPVVREALVSESGYAPLDTVSLDMTDYCTQRVHAIDA
;
A
#
# COMPACT_ATOMS: atom_id res chain seq x y z
N ARG A 1 -7.86 7.64 14.65
CA ARG A 1 -7.88 6.41 13.84
C ARG A 1 -9.02 6.43 12.84
N LEU A 2 -8.78 5.91 11.66
CA LEU A 2 -9.83 5.68 10.65
C LEU A 2 -10.90 4.68 11.12
N SER A 3 -10.57 3.81 12.07
CA SER A 3 -11.56 2.94 12.74
C SER A 3 -12.71 3.70 13.38
N ASP A 4 -12.49 4.97 13.76
CA ASP A 4 -13.51 5.81 14.41
C ASP A 4 -14.42 6.53 13.40
N TYR A 5 -14.13 6.41 12.10
CA TYR A 5 -14.92 7.04 11.05
C TYR A 5 -16.27 6.35 10.86
N SER A 6 -17.34 7.11 11.08
CA SER A 6 -18.73 6.62 11.01
C SER A 6 -19.45 6.91 9.69
N GLY A 7 -18.74 7.46 8.71
CA GLY A 7 -19.31 7.80 7.40
C GLY A 7 -19.74 9.26 7.24
N SER A 8 -19.50 10.14 8.24
CA SER A 8 -19.89 11.54 8.21
C SER A 8 -18.75 12.49 8.55
N LEU A 9 -18.83 13.73 8.04
CA LEU A 9 -17.96 14.86 8.41
C LEU A 9 -18.66 15.76 9.43
N PRO A 10 -17.93 16.51 10.27
CA PRO A 10 -16.45 16.52 10.38
C PRO A 10 -15.91 15.25 11.03
N PHE A 11 -14.74 14.82 10.59
CA PHE A 11 -14.05 13.67 11.16
C PHE A 11 -13.10 14.14 12.27
N ASN A 12 -13.38 13.77 13.51
CA ASN A 12 -12.55 14.06 14.67
C ASN A 12 -12.01 12.74 15.24
N PRO A 13 -10.85 12.26 14.75
CA PRO A 13 -10.30 11.00 15.21
C PRO A 13 -9.81 11.09 16.66
N THR A 14 -9.96 10.00 17.39
CA THR A 14 -9.33 9.86 18.71
C THR A 14 -7.80 9.82 18.54
N LEU A 15 -7.11 10.67 19.29
CA LEU A 15 -5.64 10.67 19.30
C LEU A 15 -5.14 9.38 19.96
N GLN A 16 -4.53 8.51 19.18
CA GLN A 16 -3.95 7.24 19.61
C GLN A 16 -2.66 6.98 18.82
N ASN A 17 -1.81 6.11 19.34
CA ASN A 17 -0.71 5.58 18.57
C ASN A 17 -1.26 4.83 17.34
N VAL A 18 -0.78 5.18 16.17
CA VAL A 18 -1.14 4.55 14.90
C VAL A 18 0.05 3.80 14.34
N PHE A 19 -0.23 2.68 13.73
CA PHE A 19 0.76 1.79 13.11
C PHE A 19 0.28 1.27 11.75
N LEU A 20 -0.81 1.83 11.23
CA LEU A 20 -1.31 1.51 9.88
C LEU A 20 -0.98 2.66 8.94
N PHE A 21 -0.43 2.34 7.77
CA PHE A 21 -0.04 3.33 6.78
C PHE A 21 -1.17 4.30 6.39
N PRO A 22 -2.43 3.86 6.18
CA PRO A 22 -3.52 4.79 5.85
C PRO A 22 -3.80 5.84 6.93
N ASP A 23 -3.68 5.47 8.22
CA ASP A 23 -3.84 6.43 9.33
C ASP A 23 -2.67 7.44 9.37
N VAL A 24 -1.44 6.98 9.15
CA VAL A 24 -0.24 7.83 9.08
C VAL A 24 -0.32 8.79 7.90
N LEU A 25 -0.73 8.31 6.73
CA LEU A 25 -0.88 9.15 5.54
C LEU A 25 -1.99 10.19 5.74
N LEU A 26 -3.12 9.80 6.34
CA LEU A 26 -4.19 10.75 6.64
C LEU A 26 -3.72 11.87 7.57
N ASP A 27 -2.96 11.52 8.63
CA ASP A 27 -2.39 12.51 9.53
C ASP A 27 -1.41 13.44 8.81
N LEU A 28 -0.53 12.90 7.97
CA LEU A 28 0.38 13.72 7.14
C LEU A 28 -0.38 14.67 6.21
N MET A 29 -1.50 14.25 5.65
CA MET A 29 -2.31 15.09 4.75
C MET A 29 -3.10 16.16 5.49
N THR A 30 -3.59 15.88 6.69
CA THR A 30 -4.53 16.78 7.43
C THR A 30 -3.87 17.61 8.52
N ASN A 31 -2.67 17.26 8.95
CA ASN A 31 -1.97 17.98 10.01
C ASN A 31 -1.41 19.31 9.51
N ALA A 32 -1.82 20.42 10.13
CA ALA A 32 -1.38 21.75 9.74
C ALA A 32 0.02 22.12 10.24
N ARG A 33 0.59 21.37 11.20
CA ARG A 33 1.89 21.70 11.81
C ARG A 33 3.07 21.14 11.01
N TYR A 34 2.99 19.89 10.58
CA TYR A 34 4.08 19.19 9.87
C TYR A 34 3.65 18.54 8.56
N GLY A 35 2.35 18.58 8.26
CA GLY A 35 1.78 18.01 7.04
C GLY A 35 1.16 19.06 6.13
N MET A 36 0.21 18.63 5.32
CA MET A 36 -0.43 19.45 4.28
C MET A 36 -1.77 20.04 4.71
N GLY A 37 -2.17 20.00 6.00
CA GLY A 37 -3.49 20.40 6.48
C GLY A 37 -3.83 21.89 6.28
N SER A 38 -2.84 22.74 5.97
CA SER A 38 -3.10 24.11 5.54
C SER A 38 -3.71 24.21 4.14
N PHE A 39 -3.48 23.20 3.29
CA PHE A 39 -3.88 23.14 1.88
C PHE A 39 -4.98 22.11 1.63
N ILE A 40 -4.91 20.94 2.28
CA ILE A 40 -5.87 19.84 2.12
C ILE A 40 -6.95 19.97 3.19
N LYS A 41 -8.19 19.98 2.75
CA LYS A 41 -9.38 19.98 3.62
C LYS A 41 -10.04 18.61 3.63
N ASP A 42 -10.81 18.31 4.67
CA ASP A 42 -11.48 17.02 4.84
C ASP A 42 -12.36 16.64 3.63
N GLU A 43 -12.99 17.64 2.99
CA GLU A 43 -13.83 17.42 1.80
C GLU A 43 -13.04 16.95 0.57
N MET A 44 -11.72 17.21 0.57
CA MET A 44 -10.80 16.76 -0.50
C MET A 44 -10.30 15.34 -0.28
N ILE A 45 -10.75 14.64 0.76
CA ILE A 45 -10.31 13.29 1.09
C ILE A 45 -11.49 12.32 1.00
N ASP A 46 -11.28 11.18 0.35
CA ASP A 46 -12.20 10.04 0.37
C ASP A 46 -11.97 9.21 1.65
N LEU A 47 -12.50 9.69 2.78
CA LEU A 47 -12.35 9.02 4.07
C LEU A 47 -12.89 7.58 4.07
N ALA A 48 -13.88 7.27 3.25
CA ALA A 48 -14.42 5.92 3.12
C ALA A 48 -13.39 4.99 2.48
N GLY A 49 -12.71 5.44 1.41
CA GLY A 49 -11.62 4.70 0.79
C GLY A 49 -10.42 4.51 1.72
N PHE A 50 -10.03 5.56 2.45
CA PHE A 50 -8.98 5.47 3.46
C PHE A 50 -9.31 4.47 4.58
N LYS A 51 -10.59 4.44 5.02
CA LYS A 51 -11.04 3.46 6.01
C LYS A 51 -10.96 2.03 5.47
N GLU A 52 -11.42 1.80 4.25
CA GLU A 52 -11.32 0.50 3.57
C GLU A 52 -9.86 0.03 3.49
N ALA A 53 -8.94 0.93 3.13
CA ALA A 53 -7.50 0.66 3.12
C ALA A 53 -6.94 0.35 4.53
N SER A 54 -7.42 1.06 5.56
CA SER A 54 -7.00 0.81 6.95
C SER A 54 -7.47 -0.57 7.44
N ASP A 55 -8.73 -0.92 7.15
CA ASP A 55 -9.28 -2.23 7.46
C ASP A 55 -8.52 -3.36 6.71
N TRP A 56 -8.15 -3.12 5.45
CA TRP A 56 -7.32 -4.03 4.65
C TRP A 56 -5.97 -4.27 5.30
N CYS A 57 -5.22 -3.23 5.63
CA CYS A 57 -3.91 -3.34 6.27
C CYS A 57 -4.01 -4.03 7.65
N SER A 58 -5.03 -3.69 8.44
CA SER A 58 -5.26 -4.29 9.75
C SER A 58 -5.51 -5.80 9.66
N ASN A 59 -6.36 -6.23 8.72
CA ASN A 59 -6.70 -7.64 8.54
C ASN A 59 -5.54 -8.50 8.05
N ARG A 60 -4.56 -7.89 7.38
CA ARG A 60 -3.37 -8.57 6.85
C ARG A 60 -2.11 -8.36 7.70
N SER A 61 -2.21 -7.60 8.78
CA SER A 61 -1.07 -7.24 9.63
C SER A 61 0.03 -6.46 8.86
N TYR A 62 -0.37 -5.63 7.90
CA TYR A 62 0.55 -4.74 7.18
C TYR A 62 0.76 -3.46 7.99
N PHE A 63 1.73 -3.50 8.87
CA PHE A 63 2.02 -2.41 9.79
C PHE A 63 3.11 -1.50 9.23
N PHE A 64 2.90 -0.20 9.43
CA PHE A 64 3.90 0.82 9.19
C PHE A 64 4.63 1.12 10.49
N ASN A 65 5.81 0.55 10.66
CA ASN A 65 6.66 0.70 11.84
C ASN A 65 7.87 1.60 11.52
N GLY A 66 7.61 2.75 10.93
CA GLY A 66 8.62 3.69 10.50
C GLY A 66 8.45 5.09 11.09
N ALA A 67 9.39 5.96 10.79
CA ALA A 67 9.36 7.38 11.13
C ALA A 67 9.74 8.22 9.92
N ILE A 68 8.98 9.29 9.68
CA ILE A 68 9.29 10.26 8.63
C ILE A 68 10.22 11.31 9.27
N ALA A 69 11.53 11.15 9.07
CA ALA A 69 12.55 12.01 9.69
C ALA A 69 12.93 13.22 8.81
N GLU A 70 12.65 13.15 7.51
CA GLU A 70 13.04 14.18 6.55
C GLU A 70 11.83 14.70 5.76
N PRO A 71 11.89 15.92 5.21
CA PRO A 71 10.85 16.43 4.33
C PRO A 71 10.67 15.53 3.10
N VAL A 72 9.46 15.07 2.86
CA VAL A 72 9.11 14.19 1.74
C VAL A 72 8.16 14.88 0.76
N ASN A 73 8.24 14.51 -0.50
CA ASN A 73 7.18 14.83 -1.44
C ASN A 73 5.98 13.92 -1.13
N THR A 74 4.95 14.48 -0.50
CA THR A 74 3.80 13.70 0.01
C THR A 74 3.13 12.85 -1.07
N ARG A 75 3.04 13.34 -2.30
CA ARG A 75 2.38 12.60 -3.39
C ARG A 75 3.18 11.37 -3.81
N THR A 76 4.47 11.54 -4.05
CA THR A 76 5.38 10.44 -4.41
C THR A 76 5.47 9.44 -3.26
N TYR A 77 5.70 9.93 -2.05
CA TYR A 77 5.76 9.11 -0.85
C TYR A 77 4.48 8.29 -0.61
N ALA A 78 3.32 8.92 -0.79
CA ALA A 78 2.04 8.23 -0.66
C ALA A 78 1.85 7.13 -1.72
N ALA A 79 2.25 7.39 -2.97
CA ALA A 79 2.12 6.43 -4.06
C ALA A 79 3.06 5.23 -3.89
N ASP A 80 4.34 5.49 -3.55
CA ASP A 80 5.36 4.46 -3.37
C ASP A 80 5.01 3.52 -2.20
N LEU A 81 4.63 4.10 -1.04
CA LEU A 81 4.23 3.29 0.11
C LEU A 81 2.86 2.62 -0.06
N ALA A 82 1.93 3.23 -0.81
CA ALA A 82 0.69 2.56 -1.13
C ALA A 82 0.94 1.28 -1.91
N ALA A 83 1.84 1.31 -2.90
CA ALA A 83 2.19 0.13 -3.70
C ALA A 83 2.70 -1.03 -2.82
N THR A 84 3.60 -0.75 -1.88
CA THR A 84 4.16 -1.78 -0.97
C THR A 84 3.15 -2.31 0.06
N HIS A 85 2.01 -1.65 0.24
CA HIS A 85 0.89 -2.13 1.08
C HIS A 85 -0.24 -2.74 0.24
N LEU A 86 -0.01 -3.00 -1.07
CA LEU A 86 -1.01 -3.45 -2.04
C LEU A 86 -2.23 -2.53 -2.09
N LEU A 87 -1.97 -1.24 -1.96
CA LEU A 87 -2.95 -0.17 -2.08
C LEU A 87 -2.62 0.66 -3.33
N TYR A 88 -3.58 1.42 -3.80
CA TYR A 88 -3.33 2.49 -4.76
C TYR A 88 -3.77 3.83 -4.20
N PHE A 89 -2.96 4.85 -4.46
CA PHE A 89 -3.23 6.24 -4.12
C PHE A 89 -3.51 7.02 -5.40
N ALA A 90 -4.67 7.67 -5.47
CA ALA A 90 -5.09 8.42 -6.65
C ALA A 90 -5.92 9.64 -6.29
N GLU A 91 -6.06 10.56 -7.23
CA GLU A 91 -7.02 11.65 -7.17
C GLU A 91 -8.19 11.32 -8.10
N ILE A 92 -9.39 11.17 -7.54
CA ILE A 92 -10.60 10.80 -8.26
C ILE A 92 -11.70 11.82 -7.91
N ASN A 93 -12.26 12.48 -8.92
CA ASN A 93 -13.29 13.50 -8.76
C ASN A 93 -12.91 14.62 -7.77
N GLY A 94 -11.63 15.05 -7.79
CA GLY A 94 -11.11 16.09 -6.90
C GLY A 94 -10.93 15.66 -5.45
N LYS A 95 -10.93 14.35 -5.18
CA LYS A 95 -10.64 13.78 -3.87
C LYS A 95 -9.44 12.85 -3.92
N PHE A 96 -8.59 12.96 -2.92
CA PHE A 96 -7.53 11.99 -2.67
C PHE A 96 -8.14 10.69 -2.15
N THR A 97 -7.86 9.61 -2.83
CA THR A 97 -8.41 8.28 -2.55
C THR A 97 -7.26 7.31 -2.29
N LEU A 98 -7.41 6.48 -1.27
CA LEU A 98 -6.52 5.35 -0.97
C LEU A 98 -7.39 4.10 -0.86
N ARG A 99 -7.12 3.08 -1.66
CA ARG A 99 -7.92 1.85 -1.69
C ARG A 99 -7.06 0.62 -1.93
N PRO A 100 -7.52 -0.56 -1.50
CA PRO A 100 -6.88 -1.82 -1.86
C PRO A 100 -6.79 -2.00 -3.38
N ALA A 101 -5.61 -2.44 -3.85
CA ALA A 101 -5.38 -2.75 -5.26
C ALA A 101 -5.95 -4.13 -5.64
N LEU A 102 -6.13 -5.01 -4.65
CA LEU A 102 -6.71 -6.34 -4.81
C LEU A 102 -8.14 -6.39 -4.24
N PRO A 103 -8.98 -7.33 -4.70
CA PRO A 103 -10.31 -7.51 -4.12
C PRO A 103 -10.23 -7.83 -2.62
N VAL A 104 -11.06 -7.19 -1.81
CA VAL A 104 -11.12 -7.41 -0.35
C VAL A 104 -11.64 -8.81 -0.01
N SER A 105 -12.42 -9.42 -0.87
CA SER A 105 -13.13 -10.68 -0.65
C SER A 105 -12.34 -11.96 -0.97
N GLY A 106 -11.01 -11.89 -1.03
CA GLY A 106 -10.16 -13.07 -1.27
C GLY A 106 -9.94 -13.40 -2.75
N SER A 107 -9.64 -14.65 -3.07
CA SER A 107 -9.21 -15.09 -4.42
C SER A 107 -10.34 -15.19 -5.46
N SER A 108 -11.59 -14.91 -5.09
CA SER A 108 -12.74 -15.03 -6.00
C SER A 108 -13.40 -13.67 -6.20
N PHE A 109 -13.50 -13.24 -7.47
CA PHE A 109 -14.27 -12.07 -7.82
C PHE A 109 -15.77 -12.36 -7.69
N THR A 110 -16.49 -11.47 -7.05
CA THR A 110 -17.95 -11.48 -6.99
C THR A 110 -18.53 -10.45 -7.96
N ALA A 111 -19.82 -10.51 -8.22
CA ALA A 111 -20.49 -9.51 -9.06
C ALA A 111 -20.37 -8.08 -8.48
N ALA A 112 -20.21 -7.94 -7.16
CA ALA A 112 -20.01 -6.66 -6.48
C ALA A 112 -18.60 -6.05 -6.75
N ASP A 113 -17.63 -6.87 -7.10
CA ASP A 113 -16.27 -6.43 -7.40
C ASP A 113 -16.13 -5.89 -8.83
N ILE A 114 -17.12 -6.17 -9.71
CA ILE A 114 -17.15 -5.67 -11.09
C ILE A 114 -17.54 -4.19 -11.06
N LYS A 115 -16.57 -3.32 -11.31
CA LYS A 115 -16.77 -1.85 -11.30
C LYS A 115 -17.09 -1.27 -12.67
N GLY A 116 -16.91 -2.04 -13.74
CA GLY A 116 -17.20 -1.59 -15.09
C GLY A 116 -17.25 -2.75 -16.09
N LEU A 117 -17.91 -2.53 -17.18
CA LEU A 117 -17.95 -3.44 -18.32
C LEU A 117 -17.51 -2.68 -19.57
N PHE A 118 -16.46 -3.18 -20.23
CA PHE A 118 -16.04 -2.67 -21.52
C PHE A 118 -16.74 -3.46 -22.64
N THR A 119 -17.40 -2.74 -23.50
CA THR A 119 -18.11 -3.30 -24.67
C THR A 119 -17.76 -2.48 -25.92
N VAL A 120 -18.03 -3.03 -27.10
CA VAL A 120 -17.83 -2.33 -28.36
C VAL A 120 -18.55 -0.97 -28.39
N GLY A 121 -19.62 -0.81 -27.60
CA GLY A 121 -20.37 0.44 -27.55
C GLY A 121 -19.81 1.52 -26.66
N ASN A 122 -18.86 1.19 -25.75
CA ASN A 122 -18.26 2.16 -24.80
C ASN A 122 -16.72 2.25 -24.87
N ILE A 123 -16.14 1.58 -25.88
CA ILE A 123 -14.71 1.67 -26.21
C ILE A 123 -14.59 2.35 -27.57
N LEU A 124 -13.64 3.27 -27.71
CA LEU A 124 -13.31 3.84 -29.02
C LEU A 124 -12.67 2.76 -29.88
N GLU A 125 -13.08 2.71 -31.14
CA GLU A 125 -12.49 1.81 -32.15
C GLU A 125 -10.97 2.01 -32.20
N ASP A 126 -10.21 0.91 -32.26
CA ASP A 126 -8.74 0.90 -32.25
C ASP A 126 -8.06 1.49 -30.98
N SER A 127 -8.80 1.77 -29.90
CA SER A 127 -8.24 2.34 -28.67
C SER A 127 -7.69 1.30 -27.69
N TYR A 128 -7.85 0.01 -27.95
CA TYR A 128 -7.33 -1.06 -27.10
C TYR A 128 -6.67 -2.17 -27.91
N GLN A 129 -5.66 -2.75 -27.33
CA GLN A 129 -4.97 -3.93 -27.84
C GLN A 129 -4.88 -4.97 -26.74
N ILE A 130 -5.11 -6.23 -27.08
CA ILE A 130 -4.90 -7.36 -26.19
C ILE A 130 -3.73 -8.16 -26.75
N GLU A 131 -2.67 -8.25 -26.00
CA GLU A 131 -1.51 -9.08 -26.32
C GLU A 131 -1.43 -10.23 -25.33
N TYR A 132 -1.34 -11.44 -25.84
CA TYR A 132 -1.18 -12.65 -25.03
C TYR A 132 0.27 -13.08 -25.09
N LEU A 133 0.96 -12.97 -23.94
CA LEU A 133 2.30 -13.58 -23.80
C LEU A 133 2.16 -15.07 -23.53
N SER A 134 2.86 -15.89 -24.31
CA SER A 134 2.94 -17.32 -24.03
C SER A 134 3.71 -17.55 -22.71
N PRO A 135 3.51 -18.68 -22.02
CA PRO A 135 4.34 -19.00 -20.85
C PRO A 135 5.83 -19.03 -21.15
N GLU A 136 6.21 -19.35 -22.39
CA GLU A 136 7.60 -19.41 -22.84
C GLU A 136 8.22 -18.01 -23.04
N ASP A 137 7.39 -17.00 -23.28
CA ASP A 137 7.82 -15.62 -23.46
C ASP A 137 7.82 -14.82 -22.12
N ARG A 138 7.42 -15.47 -21.01
CA ARG A 138 7.48 -14.86 -19.68
C ARG A 138 8.87 -15.03 -19.10
N GLU A 139 9.51 -13.90 -18.86
CA GLU A 139 10.81 -13.89 -18.19
C GLU A 139 10.60 -14.07 -16.67
N PRO A 140 11.14 -15.12 -16.04
CA PRO A 140 11.09 -15.26 -14.58
C PRO A 140 11.95 -14.18 -13.95
N ILE A 141 11.42 -13.51 -12.97
CA ILE A 141 12.12 -12.49 -12.18
C ILE A 141 12.30 -12.98 -10.75
N GLU A 142 13.43 -12.61 -10.15
CA GLU A 142 13.66 -12.73 -8.72
C GLU A 142 13.41 -11.38 -8.05
N VAL A 143 12.56 -11.34 -7.03
CA VAL A 143 12.39 -10.17 -6.18
C VAL A 143 13.11 -10.40 -4.87
N SER A 144 14.09 -9.55 -4.57
CA SER A 144 14.84 -9.59 -3.33
C SER A 144 14.31 -8.50 -2.39
N VAL A 145 13.61 -8.89 -1.34
CA VAL A 145 13.02 -7.98 -0.36
C VAL A 145 13.89 -7.90 0.88
N SER A 146 14.18 -6.68 1.33
CA SER A 146 14.87 -6.41 2.59
C SER A 146 13.91 -5.74 3.57
N TYR A 147 13.84 -6.25 4.79
CA TYR A 147 12.97 -5.70 5.86
C TYR A 147 13.62 -5.91 7.23
N ARG A 148 13.10 -5.27 8.28
CA ARG A 148 13.54 -5.51 9.67
C ARG A 148 12.60 -6.51 10.33
N GLU A 149 13.11 -7.68 10.71
CA GLU A 149 12.27 -8.70 11.32
C GLU A 149 12.06 -8.40 12.81
N GLU A 150 10.81 -8.14 13.19
CA GLU A 150 10.43 -7.98 14.59
C GLU A 150 10.61 -9.31 15.33
N ARG A 151 11.55 -9.31 16.28
CA ARG A 151 11.87 -10.43 17.15
C ARG A 151 11.71 -10.02 18.62
N THR A 152 12.06 -10.93 19.53
CA THR A 152 12.08 -10.61 20.95
C THR A 152 13.10 -9.53 21.27
N ALA A 153 12.88 -8.78 22.35
CA ALA A 153 13.78 -7.70 22.77
C ALA A 153 15.25 -8.12 22.96
N ASN A 154 15.52 -9.42 23.12
CA ASN A 154 16.86 -9.97 23.24
C ASN A 154 17.61 -10.10 21.90
N ASP A 155 16.92 -9.97 20.80
CA ASP A 155 17.47 -10.14 19.44
C ASP A 155 17.77 -8.80 18.75
N LEU A 156 17.67 -7.69 19.49
CA LEU A 156 18.02 -6.37 18.97
C LEU A 156 19.51 -6.28 18.67
N THR A 157 19.83 -5.57 17.60
CA THR A 157 21.21 -5.23 17.26
C THR A 157 21.82 -4.26 18.30
N SER A 158 23.12 -4.04 18.26
CA SER A 158 23.84 -3.18 19.24
C SER A 158 23.35 -1.73 19.27
N ASP A 159 22.70 -1.27 18.20
CA ASP A 159 22.06 0.05 18.09
C ASP A 159 20.59 0.07 18.55
N GLY A 160 20.08 -1.05 19.07
CA GLY A 160 18.70 -1.19 19.55
C GLY A 160 17.66 -1.35 18.45
N SER A 161 18.07 -1.61 17.22
CA SER A 161 17.17 -1.86 16.10
C SER A 161 16.91 -3.36 15.87
N PHE A 162 15.83 -3.70 15.16
CA PHE A 162 15.59 -5.07 14.70
C PHE A 162 16.57 -5.45 13.57
N PRO A 163 17.01 -6.71 13.49
CA PRO A 163 17.93 -7.16 12.47
C PRO A 163 17.28 -7.07 11.08
N VAL A 164 18.10 -6.67 10.09
CA VAL A 164 17.68 -6.67 8.69
C VAL A 164 17.74 -8.10 8.16
N VAL A 165 16.64 -8.55 7.56
CA VAL A 165 16.52 -9.83 6.86
C VAL A 165 16.31 -9.55 5.39
N ARG A 166 16.90 -10.39 4.55
CA ARG A 166 16.72 -10.35 3.10
C ARG A 166 16.18 -11.69 2.64
N GLU A 167 15.08 -11.65 1.91
CA GLU A 167 14.47 -12.82 1.29
C GLU A 167 14.38 -12.64 -0.22
N ALA A 168 14.63 -13.72 -0.96
CA ALA A 168 14.50 -13.74 -2.40
C ALA A 168 13.31 -14.62 -2.79
N LEU A 169 12.43 -14.09 -3.62
CA LEU A 169 11.25 -14.75 -4.14
C LEU A 169 11.34 -14.80 -5.66
N VAL A 170 11.11 -15.97 -6.25
CA VAL A 170 11.12 -16.16 -7.70
C VAL A 170 9.69 -16.22 -8.20
N SER A 171 9.35 -15.47 -9.25
CA SER A 171 8.01 -15.39 -9.81
C SER A 171 7.47 -16.74 -10.30
N GLU A 172 8.35 -17.62 -10.79
CA GLU A 172 7.99 -18.96 -11.22
C GLU A 172 9.00 -19.99 -10.68
N SER A 173 8.51 -21.00 -9.93
CA SER A 173 9.38 -22.06 -9.41
C SER A 173 9.83 -22.99 -10.53
N GLY A 174 11.12 -23.31 -10.55
CA GLY A 174 11.70 -24.25 -11.51
C GLY A 174 12.43 -23.61 -12.69
N TYR A 175 12.40 -22.29 -12.81
CA TYR A 175 13.16 -21.53 -13.81
C TYR A 175 14.25 -20.70 -13.13
N ALA A 176 15.39 -20.56 -13.80
CA ALA A 176 16.41 -19.62 -13.35
C ALA A 176 15.94 -18.19 -13.65
N PRO A 177 15.98 -17.27 -12.66
CA PRO A 177 15.59 -15.89 -12.90
C PRO A 177 16.57 -15.23 -13.89
N LEU A 178 16.02 -14.44 -14.82
CA LEU A 178 16.79 -13.66 -15.80
C LEU A 178 17.14 -12.28 -15.27
N ASP A 179 16.30 -11.74 -14.37
CA ASP A 179 16.51 -10.42 -13.77
C ASP A 179 16.20 -10.45 -12.27
N THR A 180 16.82 -9.53 -11.53
CA THR A 180 16.63 -9.40 -10.08
C THR A 180 16.20 -7.98 -9.74
N VAL A 181 15.03 -7.84 -9.13
CA VAL A 181 14.51 -6.59 -8.61
C VAL A 181 14.73 -6.55 -7.10
N SER A 182 15.26 -5.44 -6.59
CA SER A 182 15.44 -5.23 -5.14
C SER A 182 14.39 -4.28 -4.61
N LEU A 183 13.69 -4.71 -3.54
CA LEU A 183 12.73 -3.91 -2.80
C LEU A 183 13.26 -3.71 -1.38
N ASP A 184 13.48 -2.45 -0.99
CA ASP A 184 13.92 -2.10 0.36
C ASP A 184 12.75 -1.57 1.18
N MET A 185 12.36 -2.31 2.20
CA MET A 185 11.29 -1.98 3.14
C MET A 185 11.81 -1.82 4.57
N THR A 186 13.13 -1.67 4.77
CA THR A 186 13.76 -1.63 6.09
C THR A 186 13.33 -0.44 6.96
N ASP A 187 12.84 0.63 6.36
CA ASP A 187 12.47 1.85 7.07
C ASP A 187 11.08 1.78 7.73
N TYR A 188 10.22 0.83 7.32
CA TYR A 188 8.84 0.82 7.79
C TYR A 188 8.24 -0.58 7.96
N CYS A 189 8.83 -1.63 7.41
CA CYS A 189 8.29 -2.99 7.49
C CYS A 189 9.03 -3.83 8.53
N THR A 190 8.26 -4.43 9.46
CA THR A 190 8.79 -5.35 10.48
C THR A 190 8.15 -6.72 10.43
N GLN A 191 7.19 -6.94 9.52
CA GLN A 191 6.45 -8.19 9.40
C GLN A 191 6.84 -8.93 8.13
N ARG A 192 7.29 -10.18 8.29
CA ARG A 192 7.68 -11.05 7.17
C ARG A 192 6.56 -11.23 6.14
N VAL A 193 5.31 -11.41 6.62
CA VAL A 193 4.15 -11.58 5.73
C VAL A 193 3.96 -10.36 4.82
N HIS A 194 4.07 -9.15 5.39
CA HIS A 194 3.98 -7.93 4.61
C HIS A 194 5.09 -7.83 3.56
N ALA A 195 6.34 -8.17 3.94
CA ALA A 195 7.48 -8.11 3.03
C ALA A 195 7.38 -9.11 1.85
N ILE A 196 6.75 -10.27 2.07
CA ILE A 196 6.58 -11.29 1.02
C ILE A 196 5.41 -10.95 0.09
N ASP A 197 4.35 -10.34 0.60
CA ASP A 197 3.15 -10.02 -0.17
C ASP A 197 3.31 -8.74 -1.02
N ALA A 198 4.26 -7.84 -0.66
CA ALA A 198 4.52 -6.57 -1.35
C ALA A 198 5.17 -6.78 -2.72
#